data_73bff1f4c9fe5798fb2a67d3823428b0
#
_entry.id   73bff1f4c9fe5798fb2a67d3823428b0
#
_cell.length_a   1.000
_cell.length_b   1.000
_cell.length_c   1.000
_cell.angle_alpha   90.00
_cell.angle_beta   90.00
_cell.angle_gamma   90.00
#
_symmetry.space_group_name_H-M   'P 1'
#
loop_
_entity.id
_entity.type
_entity.pdbx_description
1 polymer ?
#
loop_
_entity_poly.entity_id
_entity_poly.type
_entity_poly.pdbx_seq_one_letter_code
_entity_poly.pdbx_strand_id
1 'polypeptide(L)'
;MLVFRSNGYNGKWQIAKESPILGFALYDPTCPVIVIKKQTWEPQQTFTLMHELGHLLLHKISSIDDEHDLQSHQGRERDSNAFAGHLLVPDTFLARIQDADRPDEVSQYDTWLEPPRKEWGVSAEVILRRLLDAGRLPQSQYTAYRRWRAQSAIPQKDGGNRMYRHREPKHVFGDMFVRTVLDALDARNITLAKASSYLDSLKIKDLHQLERHYAGF
;
A
#
# COMPACT_ATOMS: atom_id res chain seq x y z
N MET A 1 -5.93 -15.22 -0.05
CA MET A 1 -5.28 -14.08 -0.72
C MET A 1 -3.91 -13.84 -0.09
N LEU A 2 -2.90 -13.59 -0.90
CA LEU A 2 -1.56 -13.20 -0.46
C LEU A 2 -1.31 -11.73 -0.79
N VAL A 3 -0.61 -11.03 0.10
CA VAL A 3 -0.22 -9.64 -0.09
C VAL A 3 1.29 -9.55 0.05
N PHE A 4 1.94 -9.09 -1.00
CA PHE A 4 3.37 -8.90 -1.06
C PHE A 4 3.71 -7.42 -1.24
N ARG A 5 4.86 -7.04 -0.72
CA ARG A 5 5.43 -5.71 -0.91
C ARG A 5 6.81 -5.83 -1.54
N SER A 6 7.12 -5.02 -2.55
CA SER A 6 8.46 -5.03 -3.13
C SER A 6 9.52 -4.72 -2.07
N ASN A 7 10.71 -5.29 -2.23
CA ASN A 7 11.84 -4.97 -1.37
C ASN A 7 12.35 -3.54 -1.68
N GLY A 8 12.74 -2.79 -0.66
CA GLY A 8 13.38 -1.48 -0.83
C GLY A 8 14.87 -1.55 -1.14
N TYR A 9 15.43 -2.77 -1.18
CA TYR A 9 16.85 -3.04 -1.44
C TYR A 9 17.01 -3.84 -2.72
N ASN A 10 18.20 -3.83 -3.33
CA ASN A 10 18.50 -4.63 -4.51
C ASN A 10 18.24 -6.11 -4.23
N GLY A 11 17.46 -6.75 -5.09
CA GLY A 11 17.06 -8.14 -4.98
C GLY A 11 16.02 -8.52 -6.04
N LYS A 12 15.57 -9.77 -6.02
CA LYS A 12 14.61 -10.30 -7.01
C LYS A 12 13.19 -9.69 -6.83
N TRP A 13 12.84 -9.28 -5.62
CA TRP A 13 11.54 -8.72 -5.26
C TRP A 13 11.57 -7.19 -5.22
N GLN A 14 12.28 -6.59 -6.14
CA GLN A 14 12.36 -5.13 -6.28
C GLN A 14 11.56 -4.67 -7.48
N ILE A 15 10.72 -3.67 -7.29
CA ILE A 15 10.21 -2.82 -8.37
C ILE A 15 11.17 -1.61 -8.44
N ALA A 16 11.74 -1.37 -9.60
CA ALA A 16 12.71 -0.29 -9.78
C ALA A 16 12.12 1.05 -9.31
N LYS A 17 12.96 1.90 -8.72
CA LYS A 17 12.51 3.19 -8.17
C LYS A 17 11.86 4.06 -9.26
N GLU A 18 12.41 4.00 -10.45
CA GLU A 18 11.99 4.76 -11.64
C GLU A 18 10.77 4.13 -12.35
N SER A 19 10.39 2.89 -12.00
CA SER A 19 9.22 2.26 -12.57
C SER A 19 7.95 3.03 -12.18
N PRO A 20 7.06 3.33 -13.12
CA PRO A 20 5.78 3.98 -12.80
C PRO A 20 4.83 3.05 -12.02
N ILE A 21 5.03 1.73 -12.10
CA ILE A 21 4.18 0.74 -11.45
C ILE A 21 4.17 0.96 -9.94
N LEU A 22 2.99 1.13 -9.35
CA LEU A 22 2.76 1.27 -7.92
C LEU A 22 2.26 0.00 -7.27
N GLY A 23 1.49 -0.80 -8.00
CA GLY A 23 0.97 -2.07 -7.57
C GLY A 23 0.49 -2.91 -8.74
N PHE A 24 0.12 -4.13 -8.43
CA PHE A 24 -0.60 -5.01 -9.34
C PHE A 24 -1.35 -6.09 -8.58
N ALA A 25 -2.47 -6.51 -9.14
CA ALA A 25 -3.27 -7.62 -8.66
C ALA A 25 -3.22 -8.79 -9.65
N LEU A 26 -3.11 -10.00 -9.14
CA LEU A 26 -3.25 -11.23 -9.89
C LEU A 26 -4.49 -11.95 -9.40
N TYR A 27 -5.51 -12.01 -10.26
CA TYR A 27 -6.73 -12.72 -9.93
C TYR A 27 -6.54 -14.22 -10.12
N ASP A 28 -6.82 -14.96 -9.07
CA ASP A 28 -6.96 -16.41 -9.06
C ASP A 28 -8.11 -16.76 -8.10
N PRO A 29 -9.06 -17.63 -8.48
CA PRO A 29 -10.22 -17.96 -7.65
C PRO A 29 -9.84 -18.65 -6.32
N THR A 30 -8.67 -19.28 -6.25
CA THR A 30 -8.18 -20.01 -5.07
C THR A 30 -7.25 -19.17 -4.22
N CYS A 31 -6.28 -18.52 -4.87
CA CYS A 31 -5.23 -17.77 -4.18
C CYS A 31 -4.88 -16.46 -4.91
N PRO A 32 -5.76 -15.44 -4.87
CA PRO A 32 -5.43 -14.15 -5.45
C PRO A 32 -4.25 -13.50 -4.75
N VAL A 33 -3.46 -12.74 -5.50
CA VAL A 33 -2.23 -12.10 -5.02
C VAL A 33 -2.27 -10.61 -5.31
N ILE A 34 -1.87 -9.81 -4.34
CA ILE A 34 -1.60 -8.38 -4.51
C ILE A 34 -0.12 -8.13 -4.25
N VAL A 35 0.52 -7.34 -5.11
CA VAL A 35 1.89 -6.88 -4.91
C VAL A 35 1.90 -5.36 -4.96
N ILE A 36 2.46 -4.72 -3.93
CA ILE A 36 2.59 -3.26 -3.86
C ILE A 36 4.05 -2.83 -3.88
N LYS A 37 4.34 -1.74 -4.56
CA LYS A 37 5.65 -1.11 -4.52
C LYS A 37 5.90 -0.50 -3.16
N LYS A 38 7.08 -0.75 -2.59
CA LYS A 38 7.50 -0.06 -1.37
C LYS A 38 7.65 1.43 -1.65
N GLN A 39 6.86 2.22 -0.94
CA GLN A 39 6.87 3.68 -0.98
C GLN A 39 7.48 4.21 0.32
N THR A 40 8.01 5.44 0.27
CA THR A 40 8.51 6.13 1.45
C THR A 40 7.37 6.58 2.36
N TRP A 41 6.18 6.77 1.77
CA TRP A 41 5.00 7.27 2.46
C TRP A 41 3.93 6.17 2.58
N GLU A 42 3.69 5.72 3.82
CA GLU A 42 2.79 4.61 4.12
C GLU A 42 1.34 4.82 3.63
N PRO A 43 0.72 6.01 3.76
CA PRO A 43 -0.63 6.22 3.26
C PRO A 43 -0.80 5.95 1.76
N GLN A 44 0.23 6.20 0.96
CA GLN A 44 0.20 5.87 -0.47
C GLN A 44 0.21 4.36 -0.69
N GLN A 45 1.05 3.62 0.04
CA GLN A 45 1.06 2.15 -0.03
C GLN A 45 -0.29 1.55 0.38
N THR A 46 -0.88 2.10 1.44
CA THR A 46 -2.18 1.66 1.94
C THR A 46 -3.28 1.90 0.90
N PHE A 47 -3.28 3.07 0.26
CA PHE A 47 -4.25 3.38 -0.79
C PHE A 47 -4.09 2.45 -2.00
N THR A 48 -2.85 2.25 -2.49
CA THR A 48 -2.56 1.30 -3.57
C THR A 48 -3.05 -0.11 -3.21
N LEU A 49 -2.77 -0.59 -1.99
CA LEU A 49 -3.24 -1.91 -1.55
C LEU A 49 -4.77 -2.04 -1.62
N MET A 50 -5.51 -1.03 -1.15
CA MET A 50 -6.97 -1.06 -1.17
C MET A 50 -7.53 -0.91 -2.59
N HIS A 51 -6.86 -0.17 -3.46
CA HIS A 51 -7.19 -0.06 -4.87
C HIS A 51 -7.07 -1.41 -5.60
N GLU A 52 -5.93 -2.11 -5.44
CA GLU A 52 -5.72 -3.44 -5.99
C GLU A 52 -6.72 -4.47 -5.43
N LEU A 53 -7.08 -4.34 -4.15
CA LEU A 53 -8.14 -5.15 -3.57
C LEU A 53 -9.49 -4.88 -4.24
N GLY A 54 -9.77 -3.64 -4.62
CA GLY A 54 -10.94 -3.26 -5.40
C GLY A 54 -11.02 -4.01 -6.73
N HIS A 55 -9.92 -4.09 -7.50
CA HIS A 55 -9.86 -4.88 -8.74
C HIS A 55 -10.20 -6.34 -8.53
N LEU A 56 -9.66 -6.96 -7.47
CA LEU A 56 -9.95 -8.36 -7.17
C LEU A 56 -11.40 -8.61 -6.74
N LEU A 57 -11.97 -7.72 -5.91
CA LEU A 57 -13.31 -7.93 -5.35
C LEU A 57 -14.43 -7.52 -6.31
N LEU A 58 -14.28 -6.37 -6.96
CA LEU A 58 -15.33 -5.82 -7.82
C LEU A 58 -15.27 -6.37 -9.24
N HIS A 59 -14.06 -6.55 -9.77
CA HIS A 59 -13.88 -6.86 -11.18
C HIS A 59 -13.42 -8.29 -11.45
N LYS A 60 -12.81 -8.95 -10.45
CA LYS A 60 -12.24 -10.31 -10.59
C LYS A 60 -11.27 -10.42 -11.77
N ILE A 61 -10.39 -9.44 -11.89
CA ILE A 61 -9.38 -9.36 -12.95
C ILE A 61 -7.99 -9.15 -12.37
N SER A 62 -6.99 -9.49 -13.17
CA SER A 62 -5.61 -9.04 -12.94
C SER A 62 -5.42 -7.64 -13.51
N SER A 63 -4.72 -6.79 -12.78
CA SER A 63 -4.39 -5.40 -13.15
C SER A 63 -2.92 -5.10 -12.87
N ILE A 64 -2.39 -4.10 -13.54
CA ILE A 64 -1.09 -3.49 -13.25
C ILE A 64 -1.31 -1.99 -13.29
N ASP A 65 -1.08 -1.32 -12.17
CA ASP A 65 -1.51 0.05 -11.98
C ASP A 65 -0.33 0.99 -11.73
N ASP A 66 -0.42 2.17 -12.32
CA ASP A 66 0.51 3.27 -12.13
C ASP A 66 -0.16 4.46 -11.43
N GLU A 67 0.55 5.58 -11.34
CA GLU A 67 0.03 6.79 -10.71
C GLU A 67 -1.16 7.39 -11.46
N HIS A 68 -1.23 7.22 -12.79
CA HIS A 68 -2.36 7.71 -13.61
C HIS A 68 -3.62 6.91 -13.33
N ASP A 69 -3.50 5.59 -13.17
CA ASP A 69 -4.61 4.69 -12.86
C ASP A 69 -5.20 5.02 -11.50
N LEU A 70 -4.36 5.21 -10.47
CA LEU A 70 -4.80 5.64 -9.14
C LEU A 70 -5.47 7.03 -9.12
N GLN A 71 -5.30 7.81 -10.17
CA GLN A 71 -5.90 9.13 -10.33
C GLN A 71 -7.07 9.14 -11.32
N SER A 72 -7.34 8.03 -11.99
CA SER A 72 -8.39 7.93 -13.00
C SER A 72 -9.79 8.11 -12.41
N HIS A 73 -10.65 8.74 -13.18
CA HIS A 73 -12.06 8.94 -12.86
C HIS A 73 -12.99 8.16 -13.83
N GLN A 74 -12.45 7.16 -14.54
CA GLN A 74 -13.19 6.43 -15.57
C GLN A 74 -13.11 4.91 -15.33
N GLY A 75 -14.16 4.22 -15.75
CA GLY A 75 -14.21 2.78 -15.81
C GLY A 75 -13.88 2.07 -14.47
N ARG A 76 -13.17 0.99 -14.56
CA ARG A 76 -12.78 0.14 -13.42
C ARG A 76 -11.87 0.85 -12.43
N GLU A 77 -11.00 1.72 -12.92
CA GLU A 77 -10.09 2.51 -12.09
C GLU A 77 -10.88 3.45 -11.16
N ARG A 78 -11.90 4.11 -11.67
CA ARG A 78 -12.81 4.91 -10.84
C ARG A 78 -13.45 4.08 -9.74
N ASP A 79 -13.93 2.89 -10.07
CA ASP A 79 -14.65 2.04 -9.12
C ASP A 79 -13.69 1.49 -8.04
N SER A 80 -12.47 1.07 -8.41
CA SER A 80 -11.42 0.64 -7.48
C SER A 80 -10.94 1.79 -6.60
N ASN A 81 -10.79 2.99 -7.16
CA ASN A 81 -10.46 4.21 -6.42
C ASN A 81 -11.57 4.59 -5.42
N ALA A 82 -12.84 4.51 -5.83
CA ALA A 82 -13.98 4.76 -4.94
C ALA A 82 -14.04 3.73 -3.83
N PHE A 83 -13.86 2.44 -4.15
CA PHE A 83 -13.77 1.37 -3.16
C PHE A 83 -12.68 1.65 -2.11
N ALA A 84 -11.46 1.94 -2.56
CA ALA A 84 -10.34 2.26 -1.66
C ALA A 84 -10.65 3.48 -0.77
N GLY A 85 -11.20 4.53 -1.38
CA GLY A 85 -11.57 5.75 -0.65
C GLY A 85 -12.63 5.50 0.41
N HIS A 86 -13.71 4.77 0.09
CA HIS A 86 -14.77 4.44 1.05
C HIS A 86 -14.31 3.51 2.16
N LEU A 87 -13.43 2.55 1.84
CA LEU A 87 -12.89 1.62 2.84
C LEU A 87 -11.97 2.34 3.84
N LEU A 88 -11.12 3.24 3.35
CA LEU A 88 -10.16 3.98 4.17
C LEU A 88 -10.78 5.16 4.92
N VAL A 89 -11.78 5.82 4.32
CA VAL A 89 -12.50 6.96 4.89
C VAL A 89 -14.01 6.71 4.77
N PRO A 90 -14.59 5.88 5.64
CA PRO A 90 -16.04 5.65 5.69
C PRO A 90 -16.81 6.94 5.94
N ASP A 91 -18.11 6.94 5.64
CA ASP A 91 -18.98 8.12 5.82
C ASP A 91 -19.01 8.60 7.28
N THR A 92 -18.90 7.68 8.24
CA THR A 92 -18.80 8.00 9.67
C THR A 92 -17.54 8.81 10.03
N PHE A 93 -16.41 8.55 9.34
CA PHE A 93 -15.19 9.34 9.49
C PHE A 93 -15.34 10.68 8.78
N LEU A 94 -15.86 10.66 7.54
CA LEU A 94 -16.08 11.86 6.74
C LEU A 94 -17.01 12.86 7.45
N ALA A 95 -18.02 12.38 8.18
CA ALA A 95 -18.93 13.21 8.97
C ALA A 95 -18.23 14.01 10.09
N ARG A 96 -17.05 13.58 10.53
CA ARG A 96 -16.25 14.28 11.56
C ARG A 96 -15.51 15.51 11.02
N ILE A 97 -15.40 15.65 9.70
CA ILE A 97 -14.78 16.82 9.06
C ILE A 97 -15.79 17.99 9.11
N GLN A 98 -15.36 19.10 9.66
CA GLN A 98 -16.17 20.33 9.71
C GLN A 98 -15.85 21.18 8.47
N ASP A 99 -16.82 21.36 7.59
CA ASP A 99 -16.63 22.16 6.36
C ASP A 99 -16.46 23.66 6.65
N ALA A 100 -16.99 24.13 7.80
CA ALA A 100 -16.82 25.50 8.24
C ALA A 100 -15.35 25.86 8.57
N ASP A 101 -14.55 24.88 8.93
CA ASP A 101 -13.13 25.07 9.29
C ASP A 101 -12.20 24.98 8.04
N ARG A 102 -12.78 24.76 6.86
CA ARG A 102 -12.01 24.65 5.62
C ARG A 102 -11.39 25.99 5.24
N PRO A 103 -10.07 26.05 5.09
CA PRO A 103 -9.40 27.26 4.61
C PRO A 103 -9.80 27.63 3.19
N ASP A 104 -9.77 28.91 2.87
CA ASP A 104 -9.94 29.42 1.49
C ASP A 104 -8.78 28.98 0.59
N GLU A 105 -7.57 28.97 1.14
CA GLU A 105 -6.33 28.67 0.45
C GLU A 105 -6.05 27.16 0.43
N VAL A 106 -5.99 26.56 -0.76
CA VAL A 106 -5.71 25.12 -0.94
C VAL A 106 -4.37 24.67 -0.38
N SER A 107 -3.40 25.57 -0.28
CA SER A 107 -2.08 25.33 0.33
C SER A 107 -2.17 24.99 1.82
N GLN A 108 -3.25 25.34 2.48
CA GLN A 108 -3.49 25.08 3.92
C GLN A 108 -4.29 23.77 4.14
N TYR A 109 -4.73 23.08 3.11
CA TYR A 109 -5.54 21.87 3.25
C TYR A 109 -4.78 20.74 3.95
N ASP A 110 -3.48 20.61 3.72
CA ASP A 110 -2.66 19.62 4.43
C ASP A 110 -2.62 19.87 5.95
N THR A 111 -2.61 21.14 6.36
CA THR A 111 -2.63 21.55 7.78
C THR A 111 -4.03 21.37 8.38
N TRP A 112 -5.07 21.81 7.68
CA TRP A 112 -6.46 21.61 8.08
C TRP A 112 -6.79 20.14 8.35
N LEU A 113 -6.36 19.26 7.45
CA LEU A 113 -6.63 17.82 7.54
C LEU A 113 -5.56 17.04 8.32
N GLU A 114 -4.58 17.70 8.93
CA GLU A 114 -3.49 17.01 9.64
C GLU A 114 -3.99 16.09 10.76
N PRO A 115 -4.92 16.51 11.66
CA PRO A 115 -5.42 15.65 12.72
C PRO A 115 -6.11 14.39 12.19
N PRO A 116 -7.12 14.45 11.29
CA PRO A 116 -7.77 13.26 10.77
C PRO A 116 -6.81 12.39 9.91
N ARG A 117 -5.88 12.98 9.17
CA ARG A 117 -4.86 12.22 8.42
C ARG A 117 -3.99 11.35 9.32
N LYS A 118 -3.52 11.91 10.44
CA LYS A 118 -2.69 11.19 11.41
C LYS A 118 -3.48 10.10 12.12
N GLU A 119 -4.72 10.39 12.51
CA GLU A 119 -5.59 9.44 13.19
C GLU A 119 -5.98 8.27 12.28
N TRP A 120 -6.35 8.55 11.04
CA TRP A 120 -6.86 7.54 10.10
C TRP A 120 -5.76 6.88 9.24
N GLY A 121 -4.55 7.39 9.28
CA GLY A 121 -3.41 6.86 8.49
C GLY A 121 -3.57 7.05 6.98
N VAL A 122 -4.25 8.12 6.54
CA VAL A 122 -4.54 8.40 5.14
C VAL A 122 -3.91 9.70 4.67
N SER A 123 -3.89 9.93 3.35
CA SER A 123 -3.47 11.20 2.78
C SER A 123 -4.58 12.25 2.82
N ALA A 124 -4.21 13.55 2.79
CA ALA A 124 -5.19 14.60 2.59
C ALA A 124 -5.96 14.41 1.28
N GLU A 125 -5.28 13.95 0.23
CA GLU A 125 -5.91 13.72 -1.07
C GLU A 125 -7.05 12.71 -1.00
N VAL A 126 -6.89 11.61 -0.25
CA VAL A 126 -7.95 10.62 -0.03
C VAL A 126 -9.16 11.25 0.65
N ILE A 127 -8.94 12.06 1.70
CA ILE A 127 -10.04 12.75 2.39
C ILE A 127 -10.73 13.75 1.46
N LEU A 128 -9.95 14.57 0.74
CA LEU A 128 -10.49 15.57 -0.20
C LEU A 128 -11.26 14.92 -1.34
N ARG A 129 -10.80 13.76 -1.85
CA ARG A 129 -11.55 12.99 -2.85
C ARG A 129 -12.89 12.51 -2.29
N ARG A 130 -12.91 12.00 -1.06
CA ARG A 130 -14.15 11.59 -0.40
C ARG A 130 -15.10 12.77 -0.17
N LEU A 131 -14.57 13.95 0.20
CA LEU A 131 -15.38 15.18 0.29
C LEU A 131 -15.95 15.62 -1.06
N LEU A 132 -15.16 15.47 -2.13
CA LEU A 132 -15.61 15.73 -3.50
C LEU A 132 -16.74 14.77 -3.90
N ASP A 133 -16.54 13.45 -3.69
CA ASP A 133 -17.53 12.42 -4.02
C ASP A 133 -18.84 12.61 -3.23
N ALA A 134 -18.75 13.12 -1.99
CA ALA A 134 -19.91 13.49 -1.16
C ALA A 134 -20.53 14.85 -1.49
N GLY A 135 -20.04 15.54 -2.52
CA GLY A 135 -20.52 16.88 -2.91
C GLY A 135 -20.18 18.01 -1.93
N ARG A 136 -19.29 17.76 -0.96
CA ARG A 136 -18.88 18.70 0.08
C ARG A 136 -17.68 19.56 -0.31
N LEU A 137 -16.94 19.18 -1.36
CA LEU A 137 -15.80 19.91 -1.92
C LEU A 137 -16.05 20.18 -3.40
N PRO A 138 -15.94 21.42 -3.89
CA PRO A 138 -16.03 21.70 -5.33
C PRO A 138 -14.89 21.07 -6.13
N GLN A 139 -15.17 20.58 -7.33
CA GLN A 139 -14.16 20.03 -8.26
C GLN A 139 -13.01 21.00 -8.53
N SER A 140 -13.29 22.30 -8.62
CA SER A 140 -12.26 23.33 -8.83
C SER A 140 -11.24 23.38 -7.70
N GLN A 141 -11.68 23.29 -6.44
CA GLN A 141 -10.79 23.28 -5.27
C GLN A 141 -9.97 21.99 -5.20
N TYR A 142 -10.57 20.84 -5.49
CA TYR A 142 -9.84 19.57 -5.56
C TYR A 142 -8.76 19.61 -6.65
N THR A 143 -9.09 20.12 -7.83
CA THR A 143 -8.11 20.25 -8.93
C THR A 143 -7.00 21.24 -8.59
N ALA A 144 -7.33 22.36 -7.93
CA ALA A 144 -6.33 23.35 -7.48
C ALA A 144 -5.38 22.74 -6.43
N TYR A 145 -5.92 22.00 -5.45
CA TYR A 145 -5.11 21.29 -4.47
C TYR A 145 -4.14 20.30 -5.12
N ARG A 146 -4.61 19.47 -6.06
CA ARG A 146 -3.74 18.52 -6.77
C ARG A 146 -2.61 19.21 -7.53
N ARG A 147 -2.92 20.31 -8.22
CA ARG A 147 -1.90 21.10 -8.93
C ARG A 147 -0.87 21.67 -7.97
N TRP A 148 -1.30 22.25 -6.86
CA TRP A 148 -0.41 22.76 -5.82
C TRP A 148 0.44 21.63 -5.24
N ARG A 149 -0.14 20.47 -4.93
CA ARG A 149 0.56 19.32 -4.36
C ARG A 149 1.61 18.74 -5.28
N ALA A 150 1.36 18.69 -6.58
CA ALA A 150 2.32 18.22 -7.58
C ALA A 150 3.58 19.11 -7.67
N GLN A 151 3.45 20.39 -7.33
CA GLN A 151 4.57 21.34 -7.30
C GLN A 151 5.32 21.35 -5.95
N SER A 152 4.74 20.75 -4.92
CA SER A 152 5.32 20.73 -3.57
C SER A 152 6.30 19.57 -3.45
N ALA A 153 7.55 19.85 -3.06
CA ALA A 153 8.55 18.82 -2.81
C ALA A 153 8.13 17.94 -1.64
N ILE A 154 8.06 16.61 -1.86
CA ILE A 154 7.87 15.64 -0.79
C ILE A 154 9.26 15.30 -0.24
N PRO A 155 9.54 15.51 1.06
CA PRO A 155 10.80 15.07 1.65
C PRO A 155 10.94 13.56 1.52
N GLN A 156 11.96 13.11 0.78
CA GLN A 156 12.30 11.69 0.76
C GLN A 156 13.06 11.37 2.05
N LYS A 157 12.51 10.45 2.86
CA LYS A 157 13.26 9.84 3.95
C LYS A 157 14.17 8.75 3.38
N ASP A 158 15.45 8.84 3.66
CA ASP A 158 16.40 7.79 3.31
C ASP A 158 16.06 6.46 4.01
N GLY A 159 16.36 5.35 3.31
CA GLY A 159 15.99 4.01 3.76
C GLY A 159 16.64 3.63 5.11
N GLY A 160 15.93 2.82 5.88
CA GLY A 160 16.37 2.32 7.18
C GLY A 160 17.59 1.39 7.12
N ASN A 161 18.19 1.12 8.29
CA ASN A 161 19.34 0.26 8.45
C ASN A 161 19.00 -1.23 8.26
N ARG A 162 19.82 -1.99 7.55
CA ARG A 162 19.69 -3.45 7.29
C ARG A 162 20.03 -4.34 8.49
N MET A 163 19.97 -3.85 9.71
CA MET A 163 20.40 -4.59 10.90
C MET A 163 19.61 -5.89 11.16
N TYR A 164 18.36 -5.98 10.67
CA TYR A 164 17.47 -7.13 10.92
C TYR A 164 17.05 -7.84 9.63
N ARG A 165 18.04 -8.29 8.84
CA ARG A 165 17.79 -8.94 7.55
C ARG A 165 16.87 -10.17 7.64
N HIS A 166 16.93 -10.92 8.75
CA HIS A 166 16.05 -12.07 9.00
C HIS A 166 14.56 -11.69 9.10
N ARG A 167 14.22 -10.42 9.33
CA ARG A 167 12.84 -9.92 9.36
C ARG A 167 12.34 -9.38 8.01
N GLU A 168 13.22 -9.21 7.01
CA GLU A 168 12.83 -8.73 5.68
C GLU A 168 11.73 -9.59 5.05
N PRO A 169 11.76 -10.94 5.10
CA PRO A 169 10.70 -11.76 4.51
C PRO A 169 9.29 -11.44 5.03
N LYS A 170 9.14 -11.16 6.32
CA LYS A 170 7.88 -10.72 6.91
C LYS A 170 7.34 -9.45 6.24
N HIS A 171 8.22 -8.50 5.96
CA HIS A 171 7.84 -7.23 5.35
C HIS A 171 7.59 -7.31 3.84
N VAL A 172 8.17 -8.31 3.17
CA VAL A 172 8.02 -8.54 1.73
C VAL A 172 6.82 -9.44 1.45
N PHE A 173 6.72 -10.56 2.15
CA PHE A 173 5.79 -11.65 1.85
C PHE A 173 4.59 -11.73 2.82
N GLY A 174 4.62 -11.00 3.93
CA GLY A 174 3.61 -11.07 4.97
C GLY A 174 3.73 -12.33 5.86
N ASP A 175 3.06 -12.28 7.01
CA ASP A 175 3.13 -13.33 8.03
C ASP A 175 2.58 -14.68 7.52
N MET A 176 1.47 -14.66 6.76
CA MET A 176 0.84 -15.89 6.30
C MET A 176 1.77 -16.71 5.42
N PHE A 177 2.38 -16.08 4.40
CA PHE A 177 3.28 -16.77 3.50
C PHE A 177 4.54 -17.28 4.22
N VAL A 178 5.15 -16.44 5.07
CA VAL A 178 6.34 -16.83 5.84
C VAL A 178 6.03 -18.02 6.75
N ARG A 179 4.93 -18.01 7.50
CA ARG A 179 4.52 -19.13 8.34
C ARG A 179 4.31 -20.39 7.50
N THR A 180 3.59 -20.31 6.38
CA THR A 180 3.38 -21.46 5.49
C THR A 180 4.71 -22.08 5.03
N VAL A 181 5.70 -21.26 4.71
CA VAL A 181 7.04 -21.77 4.32
C VAL A 181 7.75 -22.42 5.50
N LEU A 182 7.70 -21.82 6.69
CA LEU A 182 8.33 -22.37 7.89
C LEU A 182 7.65 -23.66 8.35
N ASP A 183 6.32 -23.71 8.35
CA ASP A 183 5.55 -24.93 8.68
C ASP A 183 5.85 -26.07 7.71
N ALA A 184 5.98 -25.76 6.40
CA ALA A 184 6.35 -26.76 5.40
C ALA A 184 7.81 -27.26 5.58
N LEU A 185 8.71 -26.40 6.07
CA LEU A 185 10.08 -26.75 6.39
C LEU A 185 10.14 -27.67 7.64
N ASP A 186 9.43 -27.32 8.70
CA ASP A 186 9.35 -28.09 9.94
C ASP A 186 8.72 -29.47 9.69
N ALA A 187 7.66 -29.52 8.89
CA ALA A 187 7.03 -30.78 8.44
C ALA A 187 7.89 -31.58 7.44
N ARG A 188 9.10 -31.10 7.08
CA ARG A 188 10.00 -31.69 6.08
C ARG A 188 9.40 -31.87 4.69
N ASN A 189 8.35 -31.10 4.35
CA ASN A 189 7.76 -31.09 3.01
C ASN A 189 8.62 -30.35 2.01
N ILE A 190 9.50 -29.44 2.47
CA ILE A 190 10.48 -28.72 1.67
C ILE A 190 11.86 -28.75 2.35
N THR A 191 12.91 -28.56 1.56
CA THR A 191 14.28 -28.45 2.07
C THR A 191 14.62 -27.03 2.51
N LEU A 192 15.67 -26.86 3.33
CA LEU A 192 16.23 -25.55 3.70
C LEU A 192 16.56 -24.68 2.47
N ALA A 193 17.12 -25.31 1.41
CA ALA A 193 17.43 -24.60 0.17
C ALA A 193 16.15 -24.09 -0.53
N LYS A 194 15.08 -24.89 -0.50
CA LYS A 194 13.79 -24.49 -1.09
C LYS A 194 13.13 -23.38 -0.26
N ALA A 195 13.13 -23.50 1.06
CA ALA A 195 12.63 -22.44 1.95
C ALA A 195 13.41 -21.12 1.75
N SER A 196 14.75 -21.19 1.70
CA SER A 196 15.59 -20.02 1.38
C SER A 196 15.18 -19.39 0.04
N SER A 197 14.98 -20.20 -1.00
CA SER A 197 14.57 -19.73 -2.34
C SER A 197 13.21 -19.01 -2.33
N TYR A 198 12.25 -19.52 -1.58
CA TYR A 198 10.92 -18.89 -1.43
C TYR A 198 10.97 -17.56 -0.66
N LEU A 199 11.95 -17.42 0.24
CA LEU A 199 12.13 -16.23 1.08
C LEU A 199 13.23 -15.29 0.53
N ASP A 200 13.23 -15.04 -0.77
CA ASP A 200 14.16 -14.15 -1.49
C ASP A 200 15.66 -14.56 -1.34
N SER A 201 15.92 -15.86 -1.41
CA SER A 201 17.26 -16.41 -1.24
C SER A 201 17.89 -15.98 0.11
N LEU A 202 17.09 -16.00 1.16
CA LEU A 202 17.52 -15.70 2.53
C LEU A 202 18.65 -16.65 2.94
N LYS A 203 19.74 -16.12 3.49
CA LYS A 203 20.86 -16.95 3.96
C LYS A 203 20.38 -17.91 5.05
N ILE A 204 20.92 -19.13 5.09
CA ILE A 204 20.52 -20.16 6.05
C ILE A 204 20.65 -19.67 7.50
N LYS A 205 21.69 -18.90 7.82
CA LYS A 205 21.84 -18.27 9.14
C LYS A 205 20.65 -17.35 9.50
N ASP A 206 20.19 -16.55 8.52
CA ASP A 206 19.08 -15.61 8.72
C ASP A 206 17.74 -16.37 8.75
N LEU A 207 17.62 -17.48 8.01
CA LEU A 207 16.47 -18.39 8.07
C LEU A 207 16.28 -18.97 9.46
N HIS A 208 17.35 -19.49 10.09
CA HIS A 208 17.28 -19.97 11.48
C HIS A 208 16.97 -18.86 12.50
N GLN A 209 17.36 -17.61 12.22
CA GLN A 209 16.94 -16.48 13.06
C GLN A 209 15.47 -16.15 12.87
N LEU A 210 14.94 -16.27 11.63
CA LEU A 210 13.53 -16.09 11.32
C LEU A 210 12.68 -17.16 12.01
N GLU A 211 13.09 -18.45 11.95
CA GLU A 211 12.43 -19.55 12.67
C GLU A 211 12.30 -19.24 14.17
N ARG A 212 13.40 -18.84 14.82
CA ARG A 212 13.38 -18.44 16.24
C ARG A 212 12.45 -17.27 16.52
N HIS A 213 12.48 -16.25 15.64
CA HIS A 213 11.60 -15.08 15.78
C HIS A 213 10.12 -15.46 15.71
N TYR A 214 9.75 -16.45 14.87
CA TYR A 214 8.37 -16.93 14.76
C TYR A 214 7.99 -17.94 15.85
N ALA A 215 8.96 -18.63 16.43
CA ALA A 215 8.76 -19.51 17.59
C ALA A 215 8.66 -18.74 18.93
N GLY A 216 8.89 -17.42 18.94
CA GLY A 216 8.77 -16.59 20.14
C GLY A 216 10.03 -16.59 21.03
N PHE A 217 11.20 -16.96 20.47
CA PHE A 217 12.51 -16.94 21.16
C PHE A 217 13.41 -15.79 20.68
#